data_e4bec99d4a8b6e21e68a941fec44da23
#
_entry.id   e4bec99d4a8b6e21e68a941fec44da23
#
_cell.length_a   1.000
_cell.length_b   1.000
_cell.length_c   1.000
_cell.angle_alpha   90.00
_cell.angle_beta   90.00
_cell.angle_gamma   90.00
#
_symmetry.space_group_name_H-M   'P 1'
#
loop_
_entity.id
_entity.type
_entity.pdbx_description
1 polymer ?
#
loop_
_entity_poly.entity_id
_entity_poly.type
_entity_poly.pdbx_seq_one_letter_code
_entity_poly.pdbx_strand_id
1 'polypeptide(L)'
;MKVVTRRQIRVSGKGSSRQHAFAAALGQVQATLLREGEQVLLRVEPLEVDVVEARERVWTERFLFLFLPREKREYSVTLDITVSMTSLDTSAVTFSRT
;
A
#
# COMPACT_ATOMS: atom_id res chain seq x y z
N MET A 1 11.03 -24.33 -6.45
CA MET A 1 9.68 -24.09 -5.93
C MET A 1 9.53 -22.72 -5.28
N LYS A 2 10.29 -22.43 -4.25
CA LYS A 2 10.33 -21.08 -3.67
C LYS A 2 11.18 -20.15 -4.51
N VAL A 3 10.67 -18.97 -4.78
CA VAL A 3 11.38 -17.91 -5.50
C VAL A 3 11.41 -16.66 -4.62
N VAL A 4 12.61 -16.12 -4.42
CA VAL A 4 12.80 -14.86 -3.70
C VAL A 4 13.12 -13.78 -4.72
N THR A 5 12.32 -12.73 -4.75
CA THR A 5 12.44 -11.65 -5.72
C THR A 5 12.36 -10.31 -5.00
N ARG A 6 13.15 -9.35 -5.45
CA ARG A 6 13.03 -7.95 -5.02
C ARG A 6 12.25 -7.17 -6.05
N ARG A 7 11.40 -6.29 -5.56
CA ARG A 7 10.58 -5.46 -6.40
C ARG A 7 10.35 -4.10 -5.79
N GLN A 8 10.26 -3.09 -6.64
CA GLN A 8 9.87 -1.75 -6.22
C GLN A 8 8.45 -1.49 -6.71
N ILE A 9 7.59 -1.06 -5.81
CA ILE A 9 6.21 -0.72 -6.13
C ILE A 9 5.87 0.66 -5.60
N ARG A 10 4.93 1.32 -6.26
CA ARG A 10 4.42 2.61 -5.83
C ARG A 10 3.03 2.44 -5.26
N VAL A 11 2.83 2.95 -4.06
CA VAL A 11 1.54 2.92 -3.36
C VAL A 11 1.20 4.31 -2.85
N SER A 12 -0.08 4.57 -2.68
CA SER A 12 -0.55 5.83 -2.14
C SER A 12 -1.62 5.60 -1.09
N GLY A 13 -1.74 6.54 -0.18
CA GLY A 13 -2.74 6.49 0.87
C GLY A 13 -3.14 7.87 1.34
N LYS A 14 -4.34 7.95 1.89
CA LYS A 14 -4.90 9.16 2.46
C LYS A 14 -5.45 8.86 3.84
N GLY A 15 -5.44 9.85 4.70
CA GLY A 15 -6.00 9.72 6.04
C GLY A 15 -6.12 11.04 6.75
N SER A 16 -6.85 11.04 7.85
CA SER A 16 -7.04 12.22 8.69
C SER A 16 -5.83 12.52 9.58
N SER A 17 -4.88 11.62 9.64
CA SER A 17 -3.60 11.79 10.32
C SER A 17 -2.46 11.27 9.44
N ARG A 18 -1.25 11.66 9.79
CA ARG A 18 -0.06 11.16 9.08
C ARG A 18 0.03 9.65 9.15
N GLN A 19 -0.18 9.08 10.34
CA GLN A 19 -0.13 7.63 10.54
C GLN A 19 -1.19 6.90 9.70
N HIS A 20 -2.40 7.43 9.62
CA HIS A 20 -3.46 6.83 8.82
C HIS A 20 -3.14 6.86 7.33
N ALA A 21 -2.56 7.95 6.84
CA ALA A 21 -2.15 8.04 5.44
C ALA A 21 -1.08 7.00 5.09
N PHE A 22 -0.06 6.86 5.93
CA PHE A 22 0.99 5.85 5.75
C PHE A 22 0.44 4.43 5.87
N ALA A 23 -0.41 4.17 6.85
CA ALA A 23 -1.03 2.86 7.03
C ALA A 23 -1.89 2.48 5.83
N ALA A 24 -2.64 3.43 5.28
CA ALA A 24 -3.44 3.21 4.07
C ALA A 24 -2.56 2.88 2.86
N ALA A 25 -1.44 3.59 2.69
CA ALA A 25 -0.49 3.32 1.61
C ALA A 25 0.15 1.94 1.76
N LEU A 26 0.62 1.61 2.96
CA LEU A 26 1.25 0.32 3.23
C LEU A 26 0.26 -0.84 3.07
N GLY A 27 -1.02 -0.61 3.38
CA GLY A 27 -2.08 -1.60 3.16
C GLY A 27 -2.31 -1.96 1.70
N GLN A 28 -1.86 -1.12 0.76
CA GLN A 28 -1.97 -1.39 -0.68
C GLN A 28 -0.87 -2.32 -1.21
N VAL A 29 0.19 -2.55 -0.44
CA VAL A 29 1.37 -3.30 -0.92
C VAL A 29 0.99 -4.71 -1.36
N GLN A 30 0.34 -5.46 -0.49
CA GLN A 30 -0.02 -6.85 -0.77
C GLN A 30 -1.00 -6.95 -1.95
N ALA A 31 -2.01 -6.09 -1.96
CA ALA A 31 -2.98 -6.07 -3.05
C ALA A 31 -2.33 -5.73 -4.40
N THR A 32 -1.37 -4.81 -4.40
CA THR A 32 -0.64 -4.42 -5.61
C THR A 32 0.19 -5.59 -6.13
N LEU A 33 0.88 -6.29 -5.26
CA LEU A 33 1.70 -7.45 -5.63
C LEU A 33 0.86 -8.62 -6.13
N LEU A 34 -0.29 -8.86 -5.52
CA LEU A 34 -1.20 -9.93 -5.94
C LEU A 34 -1.78 -9.70 -7.32
N ARG A 35 -2.02 -8.44 -7.70
CA ARG A 35 -2.56 -8.11 -9.02
C ARG A 35 -1.58 -8.34 -10.16
N GLU A 36 -0.28 -8.32 -9.87
CA GLU A 36 0.76 -8.37 -10.88
C GLU A 36 1.30 -9.77 -11.17
N GLY A 37 0.91 -10.77 -10.38
CA GLY A 37 1.50 -12.10 -10.50
C GLY A 37 0.51 -13.24 -10.37
N GLU A 38 0.84 -14.35 -11.01
CA GLU A 38 0.15 -15.62 -10.88
C GLU A 38 0.72 -16.48 -9.77
N GLN A 39 1.72 -15.98 -9.08
CA GLN A 39 2.43 -16.70 -8.03
C GLN A 39 1.71 -16.60 -6.70
N VAL A 40 1.82 -17.64 -5.91
CA VAL A 40 1.32 -17.65 -4.54
C VAL A 40 2.34 -16.98 -3.64
N LEU A 41 1.94 -15.86 -3.02
CA LEU A 41 2.81 -15.14 -2.11
C LEU A 41 2.86 -15.83 -0.75
N LEU A 42 4.07 -16.16 -0.30
CA LEU A 42 4.31 -16.73 1.03
C LEU A 42 4.71 -15.67 2.02
N ARG A 43 5.49 -14.71 1.58
CA ARG A 43 6.02 -13.65 2.44
C ARG A 43 6.31 -12.40 1.64
N VAL A 44 5.99 -11.27 2.22
CA VAL A 44 6.33 -9.95 1.69
C VAL A 44 7.00 -9.18 2.82
N GLU A 45 8.22 -8.73 2.57
CA GLU A 45 8.98 -7.97 3.54
C GLU A 45 9.38 -6.62 2.95
N PRO A 46 8.89 -5.50 3.50
CA PRO A 46 9.37 -4.19 3.10
C PRO A 46 10.81 -4.01 3.55
N LEU A 47 11.68 -3.64 2.60
CA LEU A 47 13.09 -3.39 2.86
C LEU A 47 13.41 -1.92 2.98
N GLU A 48 12.76 -1.11 2.16
CA GLU A 48 13.02 0.31 2.05
C GLU A 48 11.75 1.05 1.67
N VAL A 49 11.54 2.22 2.25
CA VAL A 49 10.39 3.08 1.98
C VAL A 49 10.90 4.47 1.64
N ASP A 50 10.64 4.91 0.41
CA ASP A 50 10.96 6.26 -0.04
C ASP A 50 9.68 7.07 -0.21
N VAL A 51 9.65 8.25 0.37
CA VAL A 51 8.52 9.16 0.23
C VAL A 51 8.69 9.95 -1.06
N VAL A 52 7.85 9.68 -2.04
CA VAL A 52 7.84 10.39 -3.32
C VAL A 52 7.13 11.73 -3.18
N GLU A 53 6.00 11.72 -2.48
CA GLU A 53 5.18 12.89 -2.27
C GLU A 53 4.43 12.77 -0.95
N ALA A 54 4.37 13.88 -0.22
CA ALA A 54 3.57 13.97 1.00
C ALA A 54 2.86 15.32 0.99
N ARG A 55 1.55 15.31 1.09
CA ARG A 55 0.73 16.51 1.08
C ARG A 55 -0.17 16.57 2.29
N GLU A 56 -0.36 17.78 2.78
CA GLU A 56 -1.36 18.11 3.79
C GLU A 56 -2.35 19.09 3.20
N ARG A 57 -3.62 18.74 3.30
CA ARG A 57 -4.71 19.62 2.90
C ARG A 57 -5.47 20.03 4.13
N VAL A 58 -5.66 21.34 4.28
CA VAL A 58 -6.42 21.92 5.39
C VAL A 58 -7.57 22.71 4.81
N TRP A 59 -8.77 22.48 5.35
CA TRP A 59 -9.95 23.26 4.98
C TRP A 59 -10.85 23.43 6.17
N THR A 60 -11.74 24.42 6.08
CA THR A 60 -12.71 24.69 7.12
C THR A 60 -14.08 24.24 6.64
N GLU A 61 -14.70 23.34 7.40
CA GLU A 61 -16.09 22.96 7.19
C GLU A 61 -17.00 23.76 8.11
N ARG A 62 -18.04 24.34 7.53
CA ARG A 62 -19.13 24.94 8.30
C ARG A 62 -20.32 23.99 8.20
N PHE A 63 -20.66 23.42 9.31
CA PHE A 63 -21.84 22.59 9.41
C PHE A 63 -23.09 23.47 9.36
N LEU A 64 -24.07 23.07 8.53
CA LEU A 64 -25.47 23.52 8.54
C LEU A 64 -25.81 24.44 9.71
N PHE A 65 -26.15 25.67 9.57
CA PHE A 65 -26.61 26.57 10.64
C PHE A 65 -25.70 26.66 11.88
N LEU A 66 -24.61 25.90 11.92
CA LEU A 66 -23.70 25.99 13.04
C LEU A 66 -22.66 27.06 12.79
N PHE A 67 -22.54 27.92 13.73
CA PHE A 67 -21.62 29.03 13.70
C PHE A 67 -20.19 28.61 14.10
N LEU A 68 -19.97 27.33 14.32
CA LEU A 68 -18.64 26.79 14.71
C LEU A 68 -17.96 26.18 13.50
N PRO A 69 -16.98 26.87 12.90
CA PRO A 69 -16.17 26.27 11.84
C PRO A 69 -15.32 25.16 12.41
N ARG A 70 -15.32 24.03 11.72
CA ARG A 70 -14.40 22.92 12.02
C ARG A 70 -13.28 22.92 11.02
N GLU A 71 -12.05 22.91 11.51
CA GLU A 71 -10.89 22.70 10.71
C GLU A 71 -10.75 21.19 10.43
N LYS A 72 -10.68 20.84 9.17
CA LYS A 72 -10.44 19.47 8.70
C LYS A 72 -9.07 19.37 8.07
N ARG A 73 -8.41 18.25 8.27
CA ARG A 73 -7.12 17.95 7.67
C ARG A 73 -7.15 16.61 6.98
N GLU A 74 -6.49 16.56 5.84
CA GLU A 74 -6.27 15.32 5.11
C GLU A 74 -4.80 15.25 4.74
N TYR A 75 -4.20 14.12 5.04
CA TYR A 75 -2.84 13.82 4.65
C TYR A 75 -2.88 12.81 3.51
N SER A 76 -2.05 13.01 2.51
CA SER A 76 -1.88 12.06 1.43
C SER A 76 -0.40 11.81 1.20
N VAL A 77 -0.05 10.56 0.96
CA VAL A 77 1.33 10.15 0.70
C VAL A 77 1.39 9.24 -0.50
N THR A 78 2.48 9.36 -1.24
CA THR A 78 2.86 8.43 -2.30
C THR A 78 4.23 7.90 -1.95
N LEU A 79 4.35 6.59 -1.87
CA LEU A 79 5.56 5.90 -1.44
C LEU A 79 6.06 4.96 -2.52
N ASP A 80 7.37 4.93 -2.70
CA ASP A 80 8.05 3.88 -3.44
C ASP A 80 8.62 2.90 -2.42
N ILE A 81 8.17 1.67 -2.48
CA ILE A 81 8.54 0.64 -1.52
C ILE A 81 9.30 -0.46 -2.23
N THR A 82 10.50 -0.74 -1.73
CA THR A 82 11.26 -1.89 -2.17
C THR A 82 10.91 -3.06 -1.26
N VAL A 83 10.43 -4.13 -1.85
CA VAL A 83 10.00 -5.32 -1.11
C VAL A 83 10.80 -6.54 -1.53
N SER A 84 11.02 -7.43 -0.58
CA SER A 84 11.47 -8.79 -0.83
C SER A 84 10.26 -9.71 -0.77
N MET A 85 10.00 -10.43 -1.84
CA MET A 85 8.88 -11.37 -1.93
C MET A 85 9.40 -12.79 -1.97
N THR A 86 8.79 -13.65 -1.17
CA THR A 86 8.97 -15.10 -1.30
C THR A 86 7.67 -15.66 -1.85
N SER A 87 7.73 -16.33 -2.97
CA SER A 87 6.57 -16.89 -3.65
C SER A 87 6.77 -18.34 -4.02
N LEU A 88 5.65 -19.03 -4.27
CA LEU A 88 5.65 -20.36 -4.85
C LEU A 88 5.41 -20.25 -6.34
N ASP A 89 6.30 -20.89 -7.10
CA ASP A 89 6.09 -21.05 -8.54
C ASP A 89 5.30 -22.35 -8.78
N THR A 90 3.98 -22.20 -8.90
CA THR A 90 3.09 -23.35 -9.09
C THR A 90 3.20 -23.94 -10.47
N SER A 91 3.79 -23.23 -11.44
CA SER A 91 3.98 -23.74 -12.80
C SER A 91 5.00 -24.88 -12.86
N ALA A 92 5.88 -24.98 -11.86
CA ALA A 92 6.86 -26.06 -11.77
C ALA A 92 6.27 -27.37 -11.25
N VAL A 93 5.02 -27.36 -10.79
CA VAL A 93 4.36 -28.53 -10.20
C VAL A 93 3.52 -29.23 -11.26
N THR A 94 3.74 -30.52 -11.39
CA THR A 94 2.91 -31.36 -12.26
C THR A 94 1.75 -31.95 -11.46
N PHE A 95 0.54 -31.65 -11.92
CA PHE A 95 -0.67 -32.16 -11.28
C PHE A 95 -1.11 -33.48 -11.95
N SER A 96 -1.41 -34.47 -11.13
CA SER A 96 -1.98 -35.71 -11.62
C SER A 96 -3.50 -35.54 -11.87
N ARG A 97 -3.96 -36.05 -13.01
CA ARG A 97 -5.40 -36.12 -13.29
C ARG A 97 -6.02 -37.31 -12.64
N THR A 98 -7.13 -37.11 -12.01
CA THR A 98 -7.95 -38.17 -11.44
C THR A 98 -9.20 -38.40 -12.25
#